data_bba58efbd43380bb2ca12f4b4c12c585
#
_entry.id   bba58efbd43380bb2ca12f4b4c12c585
#
_cell.length_a   1.000
_cell.length_b   1.000
_cell.length_c   1.000
_cell.angle_alpha   90.00
_cell.angle_beta   90.00
_cell.angle_gamma   90.00
#
_symmetry.space_group_name_H-M   'P 1'
#
loop_
_entity.id
_entity.type
_entity.pdbx_description
1 polymer ?
#
loop_
_entity_poly.entity_id
_entity_poly.type
_entity_poly.pdbx_seq_one_letter_code
_entity_poly.pdbx_strand_id
1 'polypeptide(L)'
;MRYEMISADCHLDLCWLPPDLFTANASPALRDRMPHVVDSPKGPTWITQKGASLGFACGMGSAGREYVPGRIHRADRMAETGLYEDGKRGIRRLTDPDLRLKDQDRDGVQAEVLYGILGATGRMNDPEAVVEVIRIYNEWLADFCSTHPERFAGLASIPNAPIDAAIAEVERVAKRGAVRGLDIANSPDLTALWDPYWNPLWEVIQTSGLPLHFHTIGSRLPDNLQKLVFVGSDPSRAPADMSAEDRRTSRVAFATHITGFQINMANILMAMIYGGVLERFPRLRVVLGEAGIGWIPYILWRMDGEWEDQFKDLSLTMPPSEYWKRQVWATYQTDPVGVKL
;
A
#
# COMPACT_ATOMS: atom_id res chain seq x y z
N MET A 1 3.07 -17.25 21.13
CA MET A 1 4.44 -16.67 21.14
C MET A 1 4.32 -15.22 21.58
N ARG A 2 5.24 -14.69 22.37
CA ARG A 2 5.31 -13.24 22.67
C ARG A 2 6.39 -12.65 21.79
N TYR A 3 6.01 -11.71 20.92
CA TYR A 3 6.95 -11.00 20.07
C TYR A 3 7.50 -9.79 20.84
N GLU A 4 8.79 -9.51 20.69
CA GLU A 4 9.47 -8.33 21.21
C GLU A 4 9.62 -7.26 20.14
N MET A 5 9.81 -7.67 18.86
CA MET A 5 9.94 -6.77 17.73
C MET A 5 9.16 -7.30 16.52
N ILE A 6 8.21 -6.49 16.06
CA ILE A 6 7.44 -6.72 14.83
C ILE A 6 7.67 -5.54 13.90
N SER A 7 8.05 -5.79 12.66
CA SER A 7 8.01 -4.77 11.63
C SER A 7 6.60 -4.65 11.08
N ALA A 8 5.94 -3.53 11.34
CA ALA A 8 4.53 -3.34 11.04
C ALA A 8 4.26 -2.78 9.63
N ASP A 9 5.31 -2.56 8.84
CA ASP A 9 5.24 -1.98 7.51
C ASP A 9 6.37 -2.52 6.63
N CYS A 10 6.12 -3.68 6.04
CA CYS A 10 7.00 -4.32 5.07
C CYS A 10 6.25 -4.59 3.78
N HIS A 11 6.97 -4.80 2.68
CA HIS A 11 6.37 -4.90 1.36
C HIS A 11 6.74 -6.17 0.61
N LEU A 12 5.78 -6.62 -0.22
CA LEU A 12 5.93 -7.62 -1.28
C LEU A 12 5.50 -6.97 -2.61
N ASP A 13 6.29 -6.00 -3.07
CA ASP A 13 5.98 -5.23 -4.27
C ASP A 13 6.08 -6.07 -5.55
N LEU A 14 5.38 -5.63 -6.59
CA LEU A 14 5.36 -6.28 -7.91
C LEU A 14 6.75 -6.61 -8.46
N CYS A 15 7.75 -5.74 -8.23
CA CYS A 15 9.11 -5.94 -8.73
C CYS A 15 9.82 -7.19 -8.17
N TRP A 16 9.35 -7.76 -7.07
CA TRP A 16 9.93 -8.96 -6.45
C TRP A 16 9.16 -10.24 -6.77
N LEU A 17 7.94 -10.14 -7.32
CA LEU A 17 7.10 -11.28 -7.65
C LEU A 17 7.68 -12.11 -8.81
N PRO A 18 7.32 -13.40 -8.91
CA PRO A 18 7.66 -14.23 -10.07
C PRO A 18 7.19 -13.58 -11.36
N PRO A 19 8.05 -13.50 -12.40
CA PRO A 19 7.73 -12.79 -13.64
C PRO A 19 6.52 -13.35 -14.41
N ASP A 20 6.21 -14.61 -14.21
CA ASP A 20 5.11 -15.34 -14.83
C ASP A 20 3.88 -15.53 -13.93
N LEU A 21 3.93 -14.99 -12.70
CA LEU A 21 2.89 -15.21 -11.68
C LEU A 21 1.47 -15.04 -12.22
N PHE A 22 1.21 -13.93 -12.90
CA PHE A 22 -0.14 -13.61 -13.33
C PHE A 22 -0.52 -14.37 -14.60
N THR A 23 0.36 -14.45 -15.58
CA THR A 23 0.10 -15.15 -16.84
C THR A 23 -0.03 -16.67 -16.69
N ALA A 24 0.72 -17.26 -15.77
CA ALA A 24 0.66 -18.69 -15.48
C ALA A 24 -0.62 -19.10 -14.73
N ASN A 25 -1.16 -18.21 -13.87
CA ASN A 25 -2.26 -18.52 -12.96
C ASN A 25 -3.61 -17.89 -13.33
N ALA A 26 -3.65 -17.09 -14.40
CA ALA A 26 -4.90 -16.51 -14.88
C ALA A 26 -5.79 -17.53 -15.57
N SER A 27 -7.11 -17.29 -15.47
CA SER A 27 -8.09 -18.00 -16.29
C SER A 27 -7.76 -17.84 -17.78
N PRO A 28 -8.07 -18.82 -18.64
CA PRO A 28 -7.79 -18.73 -20.08
C PRO A 28 -8.34 -17.46 -20.73
N ALA A 29 -9.51 -16.99 -20.28
CA ALA A 29 -10.18 -15.81 -20.81
C ALA A 29 -9.46 -14.49 -20.47
N LEU A 30 -8.68 -14.46 -19.39
CA LEU A 30 -8.02 -13.24 -18.89
C LEU A 30 -6.50 -13.27 -19.07
N ARG A 31 -5.92 -14.40 -19.47
CA ARG A 31 -4.46 -14.56 -19.53
C ARG A 31 -3.76 -13.49 -20.36
N ASP A 32 -4.28 -13.16 -21.53
CA ASP A 32 -3.70 -12.15 -22.42
C ASP A 32 -3.89 -10.72 -21.93
N ARG A 33 -4.69 -10.54 -20.86
CA ARG A 33 -4.95 -9.24 -20.22
C ARG A 33 -4.09 -9.01 -18.97
N MET A 34 -3.31 -10.03 -18.57
CA MET A 34 -2.49 -9.97 -17.36
C MET A 34 -1.25 -9.11 -17.54
N PRO A 35 -0.79 -8.46 -16.47
CA PRO A 35 0.54 -7.86 -16.47
C PRO A 35 1.59 -8.96 -16.68
N HIS A 36 2.62 -8.63 -17.46
CA HIS A 36 3.70 -9.56 -17.80
C HIS A 36 5.03 -8.81 -17.90
N VAL A 37 6.12 -9.57 -17.89
CA VAL A 37 7.48 -9.03 -17.98
C VAL A 37 7.96 -9.08 -19.43
N VAL A 38 8.54 -7.98 -19.87
CA VAL A 38 9.23 -7.88 -21.17
C VAL A 38 10.66 -7.40 -20.97
N ASP A 39 11.53 -7.78 -21.88
CA ASP A 39 12.88 -7.23 -21.93
C ASP A 39 12.84 -5.78 -22.42
N SER A 40 13.53 -4.90 -21.69
CA SER A 40 13.71 -3.51 -22.07
C SER A 40 15.20 -3.18 -22.10
N PRO A 41 15.62 -2.09 -22.78
CA PRO A 41 17.03 -1.67 -22.81
C PRO A 41 17.65 -1.45 -21.42
N LYS A 42 16.81 -1.25 -20.40
CA LYS A 42 17.24 -1.04 -19.01
C LYS A 42 17.09 -2.29 -18.13
N GLY A 43 16.59 -3.39 -18.68
CA GLY A 43 16.35 -4.65 -17.97
C GLY A 43 14.89 -5.09 -18.00
N PRO A 44 14.57 -6.26 -17.42
CA PRO A 44 13.23 -6.81 -17.37
C PRO A 44 12.25 -5.83 -16.75
N THR A 45 11.12 -5.61 -17.39
CA THR A 45 10.13 -4.60 -16.99
C THR A 45 8.72 -5.19 -17.00
N TRP A 46 7.98 -5.00 -15.92
CA TRP A 46 6.56 -5.27 -15.87
C TRP A 46 5.79 -4.27 -16.71
N ILE A 47 4.93 -4.76 -17.57
CA ILE A 47 4.01 -3.94 -18.36
C ILE A 47 2.58 -4.42 -18.25
N THR A 48 1.62 -3.52 -18.48
CA THR A 48 0.22 -3.89 -18.72
C THR A 48 0.06 -4.42 -20.14
N GLN A 49 -1.04 -5.07 -20.44
CA GLN A 49 -1.40 -5.50 -21.81
C GLN A 49 -1.30 -4.34 -22.83
N LYS A 50 -1.64 -3.11 -22.42
CA LYS A 50 -1.56 -1.91 -23.26
C LYS A 50 -0.15 -1.27 -23.33
N GLY A 51 0.87 -1.96 -22.81
CA GLY A 51 2.26 -1.52 -22.84
C GLY A 51 2.66 -0.45 -21.82
N ALA A 52 1.77 -0.08 -20.89
CA ALA A 52 2.13 0.85 -19.82
C ALA A 52 3.09 0.19 -18.82
N SER A 53 4.21 0.85 -18.51
CA SER A 53 5.19 0.33 -17.56
C SER A 53 4.65 0.35 -16.13
N LEU A 54 4.80 -0.80 -15.46
CA LEU A 54 4.54 -0.96 -14.02
C LEU A 54 5.82 -0.96 -13.18
N GLY A 55 6.98 -0.84 -13.81
CA GLY A 55 8.30 -0.79 -13.18
C GLY A 55 9.17 -2.01 -13.46
N PHE A 56 10.41 -2.00 -12.96
CA PHE A 56 11.35 -3.10 -13.16
C PHE A 56 10.87 -4.39 -12.48
N ALA A 57 11.18 -5.50 -13.12
CA ALA A 57 11.09 -6.82 -12.54
C ALA A 57 12.40 -7.21 -11.83
N CYS A 58 12.37 -8.33 -11.08
CA CYS A 58 13.54 -8.96 -10.45
C CYS A 58 14.24 -8.10 -9.39
N GLY A 59 13.59 -7.07 -8.87
CA GLY A 59 14.12 -6.29 -7.75
C GLY A 59 15.39 -5.50 -8.04
N MET A 60 15.59 -5.06 -9.29
CA MET A 60 16.79 -4.30 -9.70
C MET A 60 16.82 -2.87 -9.14
N GLY A 61 15.86 -2.49 -8.31
CA GLY A 61 15.79 -1.18 -7.71
C GLY A 61 14.64 -1.07 -6.70
N SER A 62 14.55 0.06 -6.03
CA SER A 62 13.51 0.33 -5.04
C SER A 62 12.18 0.68 -5.73
N ALA A 63 11.09 0.07 -5.30
CA ALA A 63 9.73 0.33 -5.82
C ALA A 63 9.67 0.28 -7.37
N GLY A 64 10.33 -0.69 -7.99
CA GLY A 64 10.37 -0.86 -9.45
C GLY A 64 11.19 0.21 -10.20
N ARG A 65 12.00 1.01 -9.50
CA ARG A 65 12.92 2.01 -10.09
C ARG A 65 14.35 1.53 -10.00
N GLU A 66 15.16 1.89 -11.02
CA GLU A 66 16.58 1.59 -11.05
C GLU A 66 17.30 2.20 -9.82
N TYR A 67 18.19 1.41 -9.21
CA TYR A 67 19.08 1.90 -8.18
C TYR A 67 20.22 2.72 -8.81
N VAL A 68 20.40 3.93 -8.30
CA VAL A 68 21.49 4.82 -8.68
C VAL A 68 22.22 5.27 -7.41
N PRO A 69 23.50 4.91 -7.23
CA PRO A 69 24.28 5.27 -6.04
C PRO A 69 24.28 6.77 -5.75
N GLY A 70 24.18 7.13 -4.47
CA GLY A 70 24.23 8.52 -3.98
C GLY A 70 22.96 9.34 -4.25
N ARG A 71 21.94 8.75 -4.86
CA ARG A 71 20.70 9.44 -5.22
C ARG A 71 19.67 9.44 -4.10
N ILE A 72 19.55 8.34 -3.38
CA ILE A 72 18.61 8.16 -2.27
C ILE A 72 19.34 7.38 -1.17
N HIS A 73 19.64 8.03 -0.04
CA HIS A 73 20.38 7.41 1.06
C HIS A 73 19.77 6.10 1.60
N ARG A 74 18.44 5.99 1.60
CA ARG A 74 17.78 4.72 1.98
C ARG A 74 18.11 3.60 0.99
N ALA A 75 18.12 3.91 -0.29
CA ALA A 75 18.47 2.94 -1.33
C ALA A 75 19.96 2.55 -1.26
N ASP A 76 20.84 3.48 -0.92
CA ASP A 76 22.27 3.19 -0.72
C ASP A 76 22.46 2.18 0.43
N ARG A 77 21.76 2.39 1.57
CA ARG A 77 21.79 1.43 2.69
C ARG A 77 21.24 0.05 2.31
N MET A 78 20.18 0.01 1.50
CA MET A 78 19.67 -1.26 0.96
C MET A 78 20.67 -1.94 0.03
N ALA A 79 21.40 -1.17 -0.77
CA ALA A 79 22.45 -1.68 -1.66
C ALA A 79 23.60 -2.35 -0.88
N GLU A 80 23.97 -1.81 0.29
CA GLU A 80 25.00 -2.39 1.16
C GLU A 80 24.67 -3.82 1.62
N THR A 81 23.40 -4.20 1.66
CA THR A 81 22.96 -5.58 1.98
C THR A 81 23.14 -6.56 0.82
N GLY A 82 23.52 -6.10 -0.37
CA GLY A 82 23.57 -6.92 -1.58
C GLY A 82 22.23 -7.14 -2.29
N LEU A 83 21.16 -6.53 -1.82
CA LEU A 83 19.79 -6.75 -2.31
C LEU A 83 19.66 -6.55 -3.83
N TYR A 84 20.19 -5.46 -4.35
CA TYR A 84 20.08 -5.14 -5.78
C TYR A 84 20.99 -6.02 -6.67
N GLU A 85 22.14 -6.45 -6.15
CA GLU A 85 23.01 -7.40 -6.86
C GLU A 85 22.38 -8.79 -6.91
N ASP A 86 21.73 -9.22 -5.83
CA ASP A 86 20.95 -10.44 -5.85
C ASP A 86 19.83 -10.37 -6.89
N GLY A 87 19.10 -9.23 -6.96
CA GLY A 87 18.07 -9.01 -7.97
C GLY A 87 18.59 -9.11 -9.41
N LYS A 88 19.77 -8.56 -9.70
CA LYS A 88 20.42 -8.69 -11.00
C LYS A 88 20.81 -10.14 -11.37
N ARG A 89 21.04 -10.98 -10.36
CA ARG A 89 21.30 -12.42 -10.52
C ARG A 89 20.03 -13.25 -10.58
N GLY A 90 18.86 -12.62 -10.54
CA GLY A 90 17.56 -13.29 -10.49
C GLY A 90 17.18 -13.87 -9.13
N ILE A 91 17.93 -13.57 -8.07
CA ILE A 91 17.63 -13.99 -6.70
C ILE A 91 16.59 -13.02 -6.13
N ARG A 92 15.38 -13.50 -5.89
CA ARG A 92 14.25 -12.71 -5.37
C ARG A 92 14.18 -12.79 -3.85
N ARG A 93 15.17 -12.23 -3.18
CA ARG A 93 15.37 -12.30 -1.73
C ARG A 93 14.11 -12.02 -0.91
N LEU A 94 13.34 -10.98 -1.27
CA LEU A 94 12.16 -10.57 -0.50
C LEU A 94 10.94 -11.49 -0.69
N THR A 95 10.92 -12.31 -1.74
CA THR A 95 9.85 -13.28 -2.04
C THR A 95 10.33 -14.73 -1.96
N ASP A 96 11.55 -14.96 -1.49
CA ASP A 96 12.05 -16.25 -1.04
C ASP A 96 11.89 -16.30 0.50
N PRO A 97 11.02 -17.16 1.06
CA PRO A 97 10.71 -17.15 2.48
C PRO A 97 11.95 -17.45 3.36
N ASP A 98 12.84 -18.34 2.93
CA ASP A 98 14.02 -18.70 3.70
C ASP A 98 15.08 -17.59 3.74
N LEU A 99 15.25 -16.87 2.61
CA LEU A 99 16.15 -15.72 2.54
C LEU A 99 15.59 -14.56 3.35
N ARG A 100 14.27 -14.35 3.28
CA ARG A 100 13.59 -13.27 4.04
C ARG A 100 13.69 -13.52 5.56
N LEU A 101 13.56 -14.75 6.02
CA LEU A 101 13.78 -15.10 7.42
C LEU A 101 15.21 -14.80 7.89
N LYS A 102 16.22 -15.09 7.07
CA LYS A 102 17.61 -14.74 7.40
C LYS A 102 17.80 -13.23 7.54
N ASP A 103 17.11 -12.44 6.71
CA ASP A 103 17.15 -10.98 6.82
C ASP A 103 16.43 -10.50 8.09
N GLN A 104 15.25 -11.05 8.42
CA GLN A 104 14.56 -10.76 9.69
C GLN A 104 15.44 -11.11 10.91
N ASP A 105 16.03 -12.28 10.92
CA ASP A 105 16.88 -12.74 12.04
C ASP A 105 18.12 -11.85 12.19
N ARG A 106 18.75 -11.43 11.09
CA ARG A 106 19.85 -10.46 11.10
C ARG A 106 19.46 -9.12 11.70
N ASP A 107 18.26 -8.65 11.37
CA ASP A 107 17.74 -7.34 11.78
C ASP A 107 17.03 -7.39 13.16
N GLY A 108 16.94 -8.58 13.78
CA GLY A 108 16.27 -8.81 15.07
C GLY A 108 14.75 -8.74 15.01
N VAL A 109 14.17 -8.82 13.81
CA VAL A 109 12.72 -8.78 13.58
C VAL A 109 12.13 -10.17 13.70
N GLN A 110 11.13 -10.35 14.54
CA GLN A 110 10.50 -11.63 14.81
C GLN A 110 9.29 -11.93 13.94
N ALA A 111 8.61 -10.89 13.43
CA ALA A 111 7.52 -11.01 12.47
C ALA A 111 7.38 -9.74 11.65
N GLU A 112 6.73 -9.84 10.49
CA GLU A 112 6.47 -8.74 9.57
C GLU A 112 5.01 -8.69 9.15
N VAL A 113 4.47 -7.47 9.06
CA VAL A 113 3.21 -7.18 8.37
C VAL A 113 3.54 -6.82 6.92
N LEU A 114 2.96 -7.56 5.96
CA LEU A 114 3.36 -7.53 4.56
C LEU A 114 2.27 -6.89 3.69
N TYR A 115 2.52 -5.65 3.25
CA TYR A 115 1.71 -4.95 2.26
C TYR A 115 2.03 -5.43 0.84
N GLY A 116 1.09 -5.22 -0.07
CA GLY A 116 1.12 -5.82 -1.40
C GLY A 116 1.13 -4.84 -2.58
N ILE A 117 0.46 -5.24 -3.65
CA ILE A 117 0.61 -4.73 -5.01
C ILE A 117 -0.35 -3.58 -5.39
N LEU A 118 -1.06 -2.97 -4.46
CA LEU A 118 -2.08 -1.96 -4.77
C LEU A 118 -1.58 -0.79 -5.62
N GLY A 119 -0.34 -0.36 -5.40
CA GLY A 119 0.29 0.67 -6.23
C GLY A 119 0.48 0.28 -7.70
N ALA A 120 0.55 -1.02 -8.01
CA ALA A 120 0.62 -1.54 -9.38
C ALA A 120 -0.78 -1.66 -9.99
N THR A 121 -1.74 -2.22 -9.26
CA THR A 121 -3.12 -2.41 -9.73
C THR A 121 -3.82 -1.09 -10.01
N GLY A 122 -3.55 -0.04 -9.23
CA GLY A 122 -4.07 1.31 -9.44
C GLY A 122 -3.62 1.97 -10.78
N ARG A 123 -2.63 1.39 -11.46
CA ARG A 123 -2.17 1.84 -12.79
C ARG A 123 -2.74 1.02 -13.96
N MET A 124 -3.54 0.00 -13.66
CA MET A 124 -4.21 -0.82 -14.66
C MET A 124 -5.59 -0.21 -14.98
N ASN A 125 -5.88 -0.05 -16.27
CA ASN A 125 -7.15 0.49 -16.75
C ASN A 125 -8.09 -0.64 -17.26
N ASP A 126 -8.14 -1.75 -16.52
CA ASP A 126 -8.95 -2.92 -16.85
C ASP A 126 -9.48 -3.52 -15.53
N PRO A 127 -10.69 -3.14 -15.08
CA PRO A 127 -11.23 -3.55 -13.79
C PRO A 127 -11.34 -5.07 -13.60
N GLU A 128 -11.72 -5.80 -14.64
CA GLU A 128 -11.83 -7.26 -14.57
C GLU A 128 -10.45 -7.93 -14.44
N ALA A 129 -9.46 -7.44 -15.19
CA ALA A 129 -8.08 -7.89 -15.06
C ALA A 129 -7.50 -7.53 -13.67
N VAL A 130 -7.85 -6.37 -13.09
CA VAL A 130 -7.44 -6.00 -11.72
C VAL A 130 -7.98 -6.98 -10.69
N VAL A 131 -9.25 -7.38 -10.78
CA VAL A 131 -9.84 -8.38 -9.87
C VAL A 131 -9.08 -9.72 -9.98
N GLU A 132 -8.76 -10.18 -11.18
CA GLU A 132 -8.02 -11.43 -11.38
C GLU A 132 -6.57 -11.32 -10.88
N VAL A 133 -5.90 -10.20 -11.12
CA VAL A 133 -4.54 -9.94 -10.59
C VAL A 133 -4.53 -9.98 -9.06
N ILE A 134 -5.49 -9.34 -8.42
CA ILE A 134 -5.64 -9.35 -6.95
C ILE A 134 -5.88 -10.78 -6.45
N ARG A 135 -6.78 -11.52 -7.07
CA ARG A 135 -7.06 -12.92 -6.71
C ARG A 135 -5.79 -13.79 -6.77
N ILE A 136 -5.05 -13.71 -7.89
CA ILE A 136 -3.81 -14.48 -8.07
C ILE A 136 -2.75 -14.07 -7.04
N TYR A 137 -2.59 -12.77 -6.82
CA TYR A 137 -1.66 -12.26 -5.81
C TYR A 137 -2.01 -12.77 -4.41
N ASN A 138 -3.28 -12.70 -4.01
CA ASN A 138 -3.70 -13.13 -2.68
C ASN A 138 -3.54 -14.65 -2.47
N GLU A 139 -3.72 -15.48 -3.51
CA GLU A 139 -3.40 -16.91 -3.42
C GLU A 139 -1.91 -17.13 -3.20
N TRP A 140 -1.07 -16.49 -4.01
CA TRP A 140 0.37 -16.55 -3.86
C TRP A 140 0.83 -16.04 -2.47
N LEU A 141 0.27 -14.93 -2.00
CA LEU A 141 0.56 -14.38 -0.66
C LEU A 141 0.18 -15.35 0.45
N ALA A 142 -0.98 -15.99 0.32
CA ALA A 142 -1.46 -16.97 1.28
C ALA A 142 -0.52 -18.19 1.36
N ASP A 143 -0.04 -18.67 0.21
CA ASP A 143 0.94 -19.75 0.14
C ASP A 143 2.29 -19.32 0.75
N PHE A 144 2.76 -18.12 0.41
CA PHE A 144 3.98 -17.55 0.99
C PHE A 144 3.88 -17.43 2.52
N CYS A 145 2.82 -16.85 3.04
CA CYS A 145 2.63 -16.71 4.50
C CYS A 145 2.47 -18.06 5.22
N SER A 146 1.92 -19.07 4.54
CA SER A 146 1.74 -20.40 5.11
C SER A 146 3.05 -21.14 5.33
N THR A 147 4.15 -20.72 4.71
CA THR A 147 5.48 -21.31 4.97
C THR A 147 5.96 -21.05 6.41
N HIS A 148 5.66 -19.85 6.93
CA HIS A 148 6.05 -19.43 8.29
C HIS A 148 4.94 -18.53 8.89
N PRO A 149 3.80 -19.12 9.29
CA PRO A 149 2.60 -18.36 9.69
C PRO A 149 2.77 -17.53 10.97
N GLU A 150 3.80 -17.81 11.75
CA GLU A 150 4.20 -17.03 12.93
C GLU A 150 5.16 -15.87 12.59
N ARG A 151 5.73 -15.84 11.37
CA ARG A 151 6.70 -14.83 10.95
C ARG A 151 6.14 -13.84 9.92
N PHE A 152 5.15 -14.28 9.13
CA PHE A 152 4.58 -13.51 8.02
C PHE A 152 3.08 -13.21 8.23
N ALA A 153 2.75 -11.94 8.41
CA ALA A 153 1.39 -11.45 8.51
C ALA A 153 0.99 -10.74 7.21
N GLY A 154 0.61 -11.51 6.18
CA GLY A 154 0.21 -10.96 4.88
C GLY A 154 -1.11 -10.21 4.94
N LEU A 155 -1.19 -9.10 4.22
CA LEU A 155 -2.40 -8.31 4.01
C LEU A 155 -2.93 -8.60 2.60
N ALA A 156 -4.11 -9.20 2.52
CA ALA A 156 -4.74 -9.48 1.24
C ALA A 156 -5.22 -8.16 0.60
N SER A 157 -4.85 -7.95 -0.64
CA SER A 157 -5.33 -6.80 -1.43
C SER A 157 -6.82 -6.97 -1.76
N ILE A 158 -7.60 -5.89 -1.66
CA ILE A 158 -9.03 -5.89 -1.97
C ILE A 158 -9.29 -4.96 -3.16
N PRO A 159 -10.04 -5.40 -4.19
CA PRO A 159 -10.39 -4.52 -5.29
C PRO A 159 -11.31 -3.38 -4.83
N ASN A 160 -11.13 -2.20 -5.40
CA ASN A 160 -11.97 -1.05 -5.07
C ASN A 160 -13.33 -1.08 -5.79
N ALA A 161 -13.42 -1.81 -6.89
CA ALA A 161 -14.63 -1.95 -7.71
C ALA A 161 -14.54 -3.21 -8.58
N PRO A 162 -15.67 -3.84 -8.89
CA PRO A 162 -17.00 -3.57 -8.30
C PRO A 162 -17.09 -4.07 -6.85
N ILE A 163 -18.06 -3.53 -6.09
CA ILE A 163 -18.21 -3.84 -4.67
C ILE A 163 -18.43 -5.33 -4.40
N ASP A 164 -19.19 -6.02 -5.27
CA ASP A 164 -19.45 -7.47 -5.16
C ASP A 164 -18.15 -8.28 -5.26
N ALA A 165 -17.22 -7.86 -6.13
CA ALA A 165 -15.91 -8.50 -6.24
C ALA A 165 -15.06 -8.27 -4.98
N ALA A 166 -15.15 -7.09 -4.38
CA ALA A 166 -14.48 -6.79 -3.10
C ALA A 166 -15.01 -7.67 -1.97
N ILE A 167 -16.33 -7.80 -1.86
CA ILE A 167 -17.01 -8.66 -0.86
C ILE A 167 -16.61 -10.11 -1.04
N ALA A 168 -16.71 -10.63 -2.28
CA ALA A 168 -16.35 -12.02 -2.58
C ALA A 168 -14.87 -12.32 -2.25
N GLU A 169 -13.98 -11.36 -2.50
CA GLU A 169 -12.56 -11.53 -2.19
C GLU A 169 -12.30 -11.54 -0.67
N VAL A 170 -12.96 -10.67 0.10
CA VAL A 170 -12.87 -10.69 1.58
C VAL A 170 -13.34 -12.03 2.13
N GLU A 171 -14.49 -12.54 1.68
CA GLU A 171 -15.02 -13.84 2.11
C GLU A 171 -14.07 -14.98 1.74
N ARG A 172 -13.51 -14.94 0.54
CA ARG A 172 -12.59 -15.95 0.04
C ARG A 172 -11.31 -16.02 0.87
N VAL A 173 -10.66 -14.88 1.13
CA VAL A 173 -9.39 -14.85 1.89
C VAL A 173 -9.62 -15.13 3.38
N ALA A 174 -10.72 -14.68 3.96
CA ALA A 174 -11.10 -14.99 5.34
C ALA A 174 -11.31 -16.50 5.54
N LYS A 175 -12.00 -17.14 4.60
CA LYS A 175 -12.21 -18.60 4.62
C LYS A 175 -10.89 -19.38 4.51
N ARG A 176 -9.94 -18.90 3.71
CA ARG A 176 -8.62 -19.53 3.58
C ARG A 176 -7.79 -19.43 4.86
N GLY A 177 -7.91 -18.33 5.63
CA GLY A 177 -7.33 -18.18 6.95
C GLY A 177 -5.81 -17.98 7.00
N ALA A 178 -5.13 -17.80 5.86
CA ALA A 178 -3.67 -17.67 5.77
C ALA A 178 -3.16 -16.24 5.87
N VAL A 179 -4.04 -15.25 5.65
CA VAL A 179 -3.72 -13.81 5.78
C VAL A 179 -4.11 -13.27 7.15
N ARG A 180 -3.56 -12.13 7.54
CA ARG A 180 -3.80 -11.52 8.87
C ARG A 180 -4.50 -10.17 8.80
N GLY A 181 -4.76 -9.64 7.61
CA GLY A 181 -5.48 -8.39 7.40
C GLY A 181 -5.81 -8.18 5.94
N LEU A 182 -6.43 -7.06 5.65
CA LEU A 182 -6.88 -6.64 4.34
C LEU A 182 -6.25 -5.28 4.02
N ASP A 183 -5.91 -5.06 2.76
CA ASP A 183 -5.36 -3.79 2.27
C ASP A 183 -6.21 -3.29 1.11
N ILE A 184 -6.74 -2.06 1.22
CA ILE A 184 -7.56 -1.42 0.19
C ILE A 184 -6.90 -0.10 -0.25
N ALA A 185 -6.83 0.11 -1.55
CA ALA A 185 -6.29 1.36 -2.07
C ALA A 185 -7.24 2.52 -1.79
N ASN A 186 -6.68 3.65 -1.35
CA ASN A 186 -7.40 4.92 -1.28
C ASN A 186 -7.07 5.76 -2.51
N SER A 187 -8.08 6.16 -3.27
CA SER A 187 -7.95 7.03 -4.43
C SER A 187 -9.00 8.13 -4.39
N PRO A 188 -8.69 9.37 -4.79
CA PRO A 188 -9.66 10.45 -4.88
C PRO A 188 -10.83 10.19 -5.84
N ASP A 189 -10.67 9.24 -6.74
CA ASP A 189 -11.71 8.84 -7.70
C ASP A 189 -12.71 7.83 -7.10
N LEU A 190 -12.47 7.37 -5.87
CA LEU A 190 -13.39 6.47 -5.20
C LEU A 190 -14.62 7.20 -4.69
N THR A 191 -15.73 6.47 -4.62
CA THR A 191 -16.90 6.85 -3.82
C THR A 191 -16.43 7.17 -2.39
N ALA A 192 -16.94 8.26 -1.84
CA ALA A 192 -16.55 8.70 -0.48
C ALA A 192 -16.72 7.57 0.53
N LEU A 193 -15.73 7.38 1.41
CA LEU A 193 -15.71 6.23 2.35
C LEU A 193 -16.92 6.17 3.30
N TRP A 194 -17.61 7.30 3.51
CA TRP A 194 -18.85 7.36 4.30
C TRP A 194 -20.11 7.03 3.51
N ASP A 195 -20.02 6.89 2.17
CA ASP A 195 -21.17 6.58 1.33
C ASP A 195 -21.73 5.20 1.68
N PRO A 196 -23.07 5.05 1.77
CA PRO A 196 -23.73 3.78 2.00
C PRO A 196 -23.36 2.67 1.00
N TYR A 197 -22.84 3.01 -0.16
CA TYR A 197 -22.29 2.07 -1.14
C TYR A 197 -21.30 1.07 -0.51
N TRP A 198 -20.50 1.54 0.46
CA TRP A 198 -19.49 0.71 1.13
C TRP A 198 -20.03 -0.14 2.29
N ASN A 199 -21.23 0.14 2.79
CA ASN A 199 -21.75 -0.54 4.00
C ASN A 199 -21.72 -2.08 3.91
N PRO A 200 -22.10 -2.72 2.77
CA PRO A 200 -22.00 -4.18 2.66
C PRO A 200 -20.57 -4.70 2.82
N LEU A 201 -19.57 -3.97 2.28
CA LEU A 201 -18.18 -4.33 2.42
C LEU A 201 -17.69 -4.17 3.86
N TRP A 202 -18.04 -3.06 4.53
CA TRP A 202 -17.68 -2.85 5.94
C TRP A 202 -18.26 -3.93 6.85
N GLU A 203 -19.50 -4.37 6.59
CA GLU A 203 -20.14 -5.45 7.33
C GLU A 203 -19.39 -6.79 7.18
N VAL A 204 -19.01 -7.15 5.97
CA VAL A 204 -18.26 -8.40 5.70
C VAL A 204 -16.86 -8.33 6.33
N ILE A 205 -16.17 -7.19 6.24
CA ILE A 205 -14.85 -7.00 6.84
C ILE A 205 -14.95 -7.12 8.38
N GLN A 206 -15.86 -6.41 9.04
CA GLN A 206 -15.97 -6.51 10.50
C GLN A 206 -16.39 -7.92 10.97
N THR A 207 -17.17 -8.64 10.15
CA THR A 207 -17.58 -10.02 10.45
C THR A 207 -16.44 -11.00 10.27
N SER A 208 -15.56 -10.79 9.29
CA SER A 208 -14.35 -11.59 9.09
C SER A 208 -13.38 -11.51 10.27
N GLY A 209 -13.41 -10.39 11.02
CA GLY A 209 -12.47 -10.10 12.09
C GLY A 209 -11.08 -9.70 11.61
N LEU A 210 -10.84 -9.58 10.30
CA LEU A 210 -9.57 -9.09 9.74
C LEU A 210 -9.51 -7.56 9.84
N PRO A 211 -8.40 -6.96 10.28
CA PRO A 211 -8.21 -5.52 10.24
C PRO A 211 -8.11 -5.02 8.79
N LEU A 212 -8.71 -3.86 8.54
CA LEU A 212 -8.65 -3.16 7.27
C LEU A 212 -7.52 -2.15 7.30
N HIS A 213 -6.61 -2.26 6.38
CA HIS A 213 -5.50 -1.33 6.21
C HIS A 213 -5.76 -0.38 5.04
N PHE A 214 -5.39 0.88 5.24
CA PHE A 214 -5.21 1.88 4.21
C PHE A 214 -3.74 2.27 4.21
N HIS A 215 -3.08 2.16 3.08
CA HIS A 215 -1.68 2.56 2.94
C HIS A 215 -1.56 3.91 2.23
N THR A 216 -0.47 4.63 2.44
CA THR A 216 -0.22 5.96 1.85
C THR A 216 -0.14 5.98 0.33
N ILE A 217 -0.10 4.84 -0.31
CA ILE A 217 -0.02 4.70 -1.77
C ILE A 217 -1.35 5.15 -2.40
N GLY A 218 -1.29 6.10 -3.36
CA GLY A 218 -2.36 6.29 -4.33
C GLY A 218 -3.22 7.54 -4.18
N SER A 219 -2.80 8.58 -3.47
CA SER A 219 -3.46 9.88 -3.67
C SER A 219 -3.19 10.38 -5.09
N ARG A 220 -4.19 10.30 -5.96
CA ARG A 220 -4.12 10.89 -7.30
C ARG A 220 -4.06 12.40 -7.17
N LEU A 221 -3.02 12.98 -7.73
CA LEU A 221 -2.88 14.43 -7.85
C LEU A 221 -3.62 14.91 -9.10
N PRO A 222 -4.04 16.18 -9.15
CA PRO A 222 -4.46 16.79 -10.40
C PRO A 222 -3.43 16.55 -11.51
N ASP A 223 -3.86 16.31 -12.74
CA ASP A 223 -3.02 15.84 -13.85
C ASP A 223 -1.79 16.73 -14.10
N ASN A 224 -1.94 18.06 -13.98
CA ASN A 224 -0.85 19.00 -14.11
C ASN A 224 0.22 18.82 -13.01
N LEU A 225 -0.22 18.63 -11.78
CA LEU A 225 0.68 18.40 -10.62
C LEU A 225 1.28 17.00 -10.66
N GLN A 226 0.50 15.99 -11.09
CA GLN A 226 0.96 14.62 -11.23
C GLN A 226 2.14 14.51 -12.22
N LYS A 227 2.08 15.22 -13.36
CA LYS A 227 3.19 15.27 -14.33
C LYS A 227 4.45 15.87 -13.70
N LEU A 228 4.33 16.98 -12.97
CA LEU A 228 5.46 17.62 -12.30
C LEU A 228 6.07 16.71 -11.25
N VAL A 229 5.26 16.10 -10.41
CA VAL A 229 5.70 15.14 -9.38
C VAL A 229 6.39 13.93 -10.01
N PHE A 230 5.84 13.40 -11.11
CA PHE A 230 6.41 12.26 -11.83
C PHE A 230 7.81 12.58 -12.39
N VAL A 231 7.98 13.71 -13.08
CA VAL A 231 9.29 14.17 -13.57
C VAL A 231 10.22 14.49 -12.41
N GLY A 232 9.72 15.18 -11.39
CA GLY A 232 10.50 15.55 -10.21
C GLY A 232 11.00 14.34 -9.40
N SER A 233 10.28 13.22 -9.42
CA SER A 233 10.69 12.00 -8.72
C SER A 233 11.91 11.33 -9.34
N ASP A 234 12.13 11.53 -10.66
CA ASP A 234 13.25 10.97 -11.41
C ASP A 234 13.72 11.92 -12.51
N PRO A 235 14.86 12.63 -12.33
CA PRO A 235 15.38 13.54 -13.31
C PRO A 235 15.60 12.95 -14.71
N SER A 236 15.79 11.62 -14.82
CA SER A 236 15.94 10.96 -16.13
C SER A 236 14.64 10.93 -16.95
N ARG A 237 13.51 11.24 -16.31
CA ARG A 237 12.18 11.36 -16.95
C ARG A 237 11.92 12.74 -17.56
N ALA A 238 12.76 13.70 -17.24
CA ALA A 238 12.64 15.04 -17.81
C ALA A 238 12.94 15.02 -19.30
N PRO A 239 12.10 15.68 -20.15
CA PRO A 239 12.43 15.91 -21.55
C PRO A 239 13.84 16.53 -21.71
N ALA A 240 14.55 16.17 -22.79
CA ALA A 240 15.92 16.67 -23.01
C ALA A 240 15.96 18.20 -23.12
N ASP A 241 14.94 18.78 -23.71
CA ASP A 241 14.74 20.22 -23.93
C ASP A 241 14.10 20.96 -22.76
N MET A 242 13.81 20.27 -21.64
CA MET A 242 13.20 20.89 -20.47
C MET A 242 14.14 21.93 -19.84
N SER A 243 13.62 23.13 -19.60
CA SER A 243 14.37 24.23 -18.97
C SER A 243 14.87 23.89 -17.56
N ALA A 244 15.91 24.56 -17.10
CA ALA A 244 16.39 24.41 -15.72
C ALA A 244 15.34 24.83 -14.68
N GLU A 245 14.54 25.83 -15.01
CA GLU A 245 13.45 26.33 -14.16
C GLU A 245 12.32 25.28 -14.02
N ASP A 246 11.89 24.67 -15.13
CA ASP A 246 10.88 23.63 -15.11
C ASP A 246 11.35 22.37 -14.37
N ARG A 247 12.64 22.00 -14.54
CA ARG A 247 13.25 20.91 -13.75
C ARG A 247 13.21 21.23 -12.25
N ARG A 248 13.56 22.48 -11.88
CA ARG A 248 13.48 22.92 -10.47
C ARG A 248 12.04 22.88 -9.96
N THR A 249 11.07 23.39 -10.72
CA THR A 249 9.63 23.37 -10.40
C THR A 249 9.17 21.92 -10.16
N SER A 250 9.52 21.00 -11.04
CA SER A 250 9.19 19.58 -10.89
C SER A 250 9.80 18.97 -9.62
N ARG A 251 11.04 19.34 -9.29
CA ARG A 251 11.72 18.90 -8.05
C ARG A 251 11.01 19.45 -6.79
N VAL A 252 10.59 20.70 -6.80
CA VAL A 252 9.82 21.32 -5.71
C VAL A 252 8.47 20.62 -5.54
N ALA A 253 7.74 20.40 -6.64
CA ALA A 253 6.47 19.68 -6.61
C ALA A 253 6.63 18.26 -6.01
N PHE A 254 7.67 17.53 -6.39
CA PHE A 254 7.96 16.22 -5.80
C PHE A 254 8.34 16.31 -4.32
N ALA A 255 9.21 17.26 -3.94
CA ALA A 255 9.62 17.44 -2.55
C ALA A 255 8.42 17.76 -1.65
N THR A 256 7.54 18.65 -2.09
CA THR A 256 6.29 18.99 -1.37
C THR A 256 5.39 17.76 -1.24
N HIS A 257 5.19 17.02 -2.33
CA HIS A 257 4.35 15.83 -2.34
C HIS A 257 4.89 14.75 -1.40
N ILE A 258 6.19 14.40 -1.53
CA ILE A 258 6.79 13.31 -0.73
C ILE A 258 6.90 13.66 0.77
N THR A 259 6.95 14.94 1.10
CA THR A 259 6.95 15.38 2.49
C THR A 259 5.55 15.31 3.11
N GLY A 260 4.53 15.65 2.33
CA GLY A 260 3.16 15.77 2.83
C GLY A 260 2.27 14.54 2.64
N PHE A 261 2.71 13.52 1.88
CA PHE A 261 1.81 12.43 1.47
C PHE A 261 1.26 11.61 2.64
N GLN A 262 2.03 11.45 3.72
CA GLN A 262 1.59 10.74 4.92
C GLN A 262 0.44 11.45 5.64
N ILE A 263 0.43 12.79 5.63
CA ILE A 263 -0.63 13.60 6.26
C ILE A 263 -1.99 13.38 5.58
N ASN A 264 -2.01 12.95 4.32
CA ASN A 264 -3.25 12.62 3.62
C ASN A 264 -4.05 11.50 4.29
N MET A 265 -3.40 10.67 5.13
CA MET A 265 -4.07 9.66 5.94
C MET A 265 -5.01 10.26 6.97
N ALA A 266 -4.83 11.52 7.34
CA ALA A 266 -5.78 12.26 8.18
C ALA A 266 -7.16 12.36 7.51
N ASN A 267 -7.22 12.48 6.18
CA ASN A 267 -8.49 12.54 5.46
C ASN A 267 -9.27 11.22 5.58
N ILE A 268 -8.58 10.08 5.57
CA ILE A 268 -9.20 8.76 5.79
C ILE A 268 -9.74 8.67 7.21
N LEU A 269 -8.93 9.05 8.20
CA LEU A 269 -9.35 9.05 9.60
C LEU A 269 -10.60 9.90 9.82
N MET A 270 -10.58 11.16 9.33
CA MET A 270 -11.72 12.06 9.43
C MET A 270 -12.96 11.51 8.71
N ALA A 271 -12.78 10.95 7.51
CA ALA A 271 -13.87 10.38 6.73
C ALA A 271 -14.52 9.18 7.44
N MET A 272 -13.73 8.28 8.01
CA MET A 272 -14.23 7.09 8.71
C MET A 272 -14.96 7.46 10.00
N ILE A 273 -14.51 8.48 10.73
CA ILE A 273 -15.12 8.92 11.98
C ILE A 273 -16.32 9.81 11.71
N TYR A 274 -16.14 10.98 11.08
CA TYR A 274 -17.24 11.94 10.86
C TYR A 274 -18.33 11.39 9.94
N GLY A 275 -17.95 10.54 8.98
CA GLY A 275 -18.90 9.81 8.15
C GLY A 275 -19.69 8.72 8.89
N GLY A 276 -19.46 8.53 10.20
CA GLY A 276 -20.17 7.58 11.05
C GLY A 276 -19.89 6.11 10.68
N VAL A 277 -18.84 5.81 9.90
CA VAL A 277 -18.50 4.42 9.54
C VAL A 277 -18.11 3.65 10.79
N LEU A 278 -17.22 4.23 11.61
CA LEU A 278 -16.76 3.58 12.84
C LEU A 278 -17.88 3.50 13.92
N GLU A 279 -18.90 4.34 13.84
CA GLU A 279 -20.09 4.24 14.68
C GLU A 279 -20.98 3.07 14.24
N ARG A 280 -21.31 2.99 12.94
CA ARG A 280 -22.15 1.93 12.38
C ARG A 280 -21.51 0.53 12.45
N PHE A 281 -20.18 0.47 12.35
CA PHE A 281 -19.41 -0.79 12.33
C PHE A 281 -18.41 -0.86 13.50
N PRO A 282 -18.89 -1.05 14.73
CA PRO A 282 -18.06 -0.92 15.96
C PRO A 282 -17.01 -2.02 16.12
N ARG A 283 -17.08 -3.11 15.36
CA ARG A 283 -16.05 -4.17 15.34
C ARG A 283 -15.05 -4.02 14.18
N LEU A 284 -15.27 -3.06 13.26
CA LEU A 284 -14.34 -2.77 12.17
C LEU A 284 -13.05 -2.19 12.74
N ARG A 285 -11.94 -2.85 12.52
CA ARG A 285 -10.61 -2.40 12.92
C ARG A 285 -9.90 -1.79 11.74
N VAL A 286 -9.40 -0.56 11.89
CA VAL A 286 -8.75 0.20 10.82
C VAL A 286 -7.29 0.46 11.17
N VAL A 287 -6.40 0.29 10.20
CA VAL A 287 -4.98 0.59 10.34
C VAL A 287 -4.56 1.55 9.24
N LEU A 288 -3.91 2.63 9.63
CA LEU A 288 -3.33 3.61 8.72
C LEU A 288 -1.85 3.25 8.51
N GLY A 289 -1.55 2.62 7.37
CA GLY A 289 -0.21 2.14 7.01
C GLY A 289 0.70 3.27 6.50
N GLU A 290 1.96 3.27 6.92
CA GLU A 290 2.98 4.30 6.58
C GLU A 290 2.50 5.74 6.86
N ALA A 291 1.59 5.90 7.83
CA ALA A 291 0.89 7.15 8.05
C ALA A 291 1.72 8.23 8.76
N GLY A 292 2.81 7.85 9.44
CA GLY A 292 3.36 8.71 10.49
C GLY A 292 2.39 8.86 11.65
N ILE A 293 2.84 9.33 12.78
CA ILE A 293 2.00 9.45 13.99
C ILE A 293 2.01 10.84 14.62
N GLY A 294 2.98 11.69 14.27
CA GLY A 294 3.14 13.02 14.88
C GLY A 294 2.00 14.00 14.61
N TRP A 295 1.22 13.80 13.56
CA TRP A 295 0.05 14.63 13.23
C TRP A 295 -1.23 14.18 13.97
N ILE A 296 -1.29 12.94 14.46
CA ILE A 296 -2.49 12.32 15.03
C ILE A 296 -3.02 13.07 16.26
N PRO A 297 -2.20 13.41 17.27
CA PRO A 297 -2.69 14.12 18.47
C PRO A 297 -3.33 15.45 18.12
N TYR A 298 -2.76 16.21 17.17
CA TYR A 298 -3.31 17.47 16.72
C TYR A 298 -4.67 17.30 16.03
N ILE A 299 -4.76 16.34 15.11
CA ILE A 299 -6.01 16.09 14.36
C ILE A 299 -7.12 15.61 15.32
N LEU A 300 -6.84 14.69 16.23
CA LEU A 300 -7.84 14.20 17.19
C LEU A 300 -8.32 15.31 18.13
N TRP A 301 -7.41 16.12 18.66
CA TRP A 301 -7.78 17.29 19.47
C TRP A 301 -8.65 18.27 18.67
N ARG A 302 -8.28 18.54 17.43
CA ARG A 302 -9.05 19.41 16.55
C ARG A 302 -10.44 18.85 16.23
N MET A 303 -10.52 17.56 15.93
CA MET A 303 -11.79 16.87 15.65
C MET A 303 -12.74 16.89 16.85
N ASP A 304 -12.25 16.66 18.06
CA ASP A 304 -13.06 16.72 19.28
C ASP A 304 -13.63 18.11 19.49
N GLY A 305 -12.80 19.17 19.31
CA GLY A 305 -13.25 20.56 19.43
C GLY A 305 -14.30 20.95 18.40
N GLU A 306 -14.09 20.61 17.12
CA GLU A 306 -15.06 20.90 16.06
C GLU A 306 -16.36 20.13 16.23
N TRP A 307 -16.28 18.87 16.68
CA TRP A 307 -17.47 18.07 16.95
C TRP A 307 -18.28 18.66 18.12
N GLU A 308 -17.62 19.10 19.19
CA GLU A 308 -18.29 19.71 20.33
C GLU A 308 -18.97 21.02 19.94
N ASP A 309 -18.32 21.83 19.09
CA ASP A 309 -18.77 23.18 18.74
C ASP A 309 -19.87 23.18 17.68
N GLN A 310 -19.77 22.36 16.61
CA GLN A 310 -20.66 22.53 15.47
C GLN A 310 -21.11 21.23 14.76
N PHE A 311 -20.60 20.03 15.11
CA PHE A 311 -20.89 18.79 14.39
C PHE A 311 -21.55 17.70 15.20
N LYS A 312 -22.32 18.07 16.24
CA LYS A 312 -23.13 17.13 17.03
C LYS A 312 -24.23 16.45 16.21
N ASP A 313 -24.68 17.06 15.14
CA ASP A 313 -25.69 16.55 14.20
C ASP A 313 -25.20 15.36 13.36
N LEU A 314 -23.88 15.09 13.30
CA LEU A 314 -23.31 13.92 12.62
C LEU A 314 -23.63 12.58 13.32
N SER A 315 -24.42 12.59 14.40
CA SER A 315 -24.91 11.39 15.07
C SER A 315 -23.82 10.47 15.62
N LEU A 316 -22.66 11.03 15.99
CA LEU A 316 -21.63 10.32 16.74
C LEU A 316 -22.01 10.25 18.21
N THR A 317 -21.92 9.07 18.85
CA THR A 317 -22.28 8.86 20.25
C THR A 317 -21.18 9.21 21.24
N MET A 318 -19.94 9.41 20.75
CA MET A 318 -18.78 9.77 21.56
C MET A 318 -17.83 10.70 20.78
N PRO A 319 -16.91 11.39 21.45
CA PRO A 319 -15.91 12.24 20.79
C PRO A 319 -15.09 11.47 19.75
N PRO A 320 -14.67 12.11 18.64
CA PRO A 320 -13.82 11.52 17.62
C PRO A 320 -12.59 10.76 18.13
N SER A 321 -11.90 11.30 19.14
CA SER A 321 -10.74 10.64 19.75
C SER A 321 -11.06 9.29 20.40
N GLU A 322 -12.28 9.06 20.85
CA GLU A 322 -12.67 7.78 21.44
C GLU A 322 -12.84 6.67 20.37
N TYR A 323 -13.24 7.03 19.12
CA TYR A 323 -13.23 6.07 17.99
C TYR A 323 -11.81 5.66 17.63
N TRP A 324 -10.88 6.60 17.65
CA TRP A 324 -9.47 6.29 17.49
C TRP A 324 -9.02 5.24 18.50
N LYS A 325 -9.20 5.51 19.78
CA LYS A 325 -8.79 4.60 20.86
C LYS A 325 -9.44 3.23 20.77
N ARG A 326 -10.68 3.18 20.29
CA ARG A 326 -11.47 1.94 20.22
C ARG A 326 -11.03 1.02 19.10
N GLN A 327 -10.73 1.55 17.89
CA GLN A 327 -10.66 0.70 16.71
C GLN A 327 -9.72 1.21 15.58
N VAL A 328 -8.83 2.16 15.84
CA VAL A 328 -7.88 2.66 14.84
C VAL A 328 -6.44 2.54 15.33
N TRP A 329 -5.55 2.18 14.44
CA TRP A 329 -4.10 2.10 14.65
C TRP A 329 -3.38 2.79 13.50
N ALA A 330 -2.10 3.12 13.70
CA ALA A 330 -1.24 3.64 12.64
C ALA A 330 0.15 3.01 12.69
N THR A 331 0.79 2.89 11.53
CA THR A 331 2.20 2.51 11.42
C THR A 331 3.05 3.71 10.98
N TYR A 332 4.33 3.68 11.33
CA TYR A 332 5.29 4.71 10.95
C TYR A 332 6.67 4.09 10.71
N GLN A 333 7.44 4.69 9.81
CA GLN A 333 8.82 4.27 9.53
C GLN A 333 9.80 4.98 10.48
N THR A 334 9.75 6.29 10.52
CA THR A 334 10.60 7.13 11.37
C THR A 334 9.81 8.39 11.72
N ASP A 335 9.38 8.50 12.95
CA ASP A 335 8.63 9.66 13.44
C ASP A 335 9.05 10.03 14.88
N PRO A 336 10.23 10.67 15.04
CA PRO A 336 10.73 11.03 16.35
C PRO A 336 9.87 12.09 17.06
N VAL A 337 9.03 12.82 16.32
CA VAL A 337 8.07 13.76 16.88
C VAL A 337 6.90 13.02 17.51
N GLY A 338 6.28 12.11 16.76
CA GLY A 338 5.14 11.34 17.24
C GLY A 338 5.47 10.40 18.41
N VAL A 339 6.69 9.85 18.42
CA VAL A 339 7.15 8.99 19.54
C VAL A 339 7.33 9.78 20.85
N LYS A 340 7.53 11.10 20.78
CA LYS A 340 7.70 11.96 21.96
C LYS A 340 6.39 12.53 22.49
N LEU A 341 5.35 12.55 21.68
CA LEU A 341 4.02 13.05 22.05
C LEU A 341 3.18 11.96 22.70
#